data_9985284ade68689a3fe227113e60c33c
#
_entry.id   9985284ade68689a3fe227113e60c33c
#
_cell.length_a   1.000
_cell.length_b   1.000
_cell.length_c   1.000
_cell.angle_alpha   90.00
_cell.angle_beta   90.00
_cell.angle_gamma   90.00
#
_symmetry.space_group_name_H-M   'P 1'
#
loop_
_entity.id
_entity.type
_entity.pdbx_description
1 polymer ?
#
loop_
_entity_poly.entity_id
_entity_poly.type
_entity_poly.pdbx_seq_one_letter_code
_entity_poly.pdbx_strand_id
1 'polypeptide(L)'
;MERQTGGTTLCRYTKDMLKSKEEFTMSEQMRTALSIAGSDSSGGAGIQADMKTMSAHGIYAMTAITALTAQNTTGVTGILEVTPSFLSDQLDAVFTDIFPDAVKIGMVSSAGLIRVIAQKLKQYGARHIVVDPVMVATSGARLMQDEALDTLKTELLPLAEVVTPNIPEAEILSGMEIRSAADMEKAAGHISEAYSCAVLLKGGHDLNDANDLLYRDGAAQWFYGRRIQNPNTHGTGCTLSSAIASNLACGMPLDEAVRSAKEYISGALAAMLDLSLIHI
;
A
#
# COMPACT_ATOMS: atom_id res chain seq x y z
N MET A 1 35.18 21.40 0.46
CA MET A 1 34.21 20.59 1.27
C MET A 1 32.94 20.46 0.44
N GLU A 2 32.92 19.47 -0.44
CA GLU A 2 31.78 19.17 -1.31
C GLU A 2 30.76 18.34 -0.55
N ARG A 3 29.54 18.83 -0.50
CA ARG A 3 28.39 18.06 0.03
C ARG A 3 27.95 17.10 -1.05
N GLN A 4 28.19 15.82 -0.84
CA GLN A 4 27.54 14.76 -1.60
C GLN A 4 26.06 14.73 -1.24
N THR A 5 25.21 15.16 -2.19
CA THR A 5 23.76 14.97 -2.13
C THR A 5 23.44 13.55 -2.58
N GLY A 6 23.03 12.71 -1.63
CA GLY A 6 22.48 11.37 -1.91
C GLY A 6 21.21 11.50 -2.74
N GLY A 7 21.31 11.16 -4.02
CA GLY A 7 20.16 11.14 -4.91
C GLY A 7 19.36 9.86 -4.69
N THR A 8 18.14 9.99 -4.19
CA THR A 8 17.09 8.97 -4.26
C THR A 8 16.90 8.55 -5.72
N THR A 9 16.93 7.25 -5.96
CA THR A 9 16.62 6.68 -7.27
C THR A 9 15.10 6.75 -7.48
N LEU A 10 14.59 7.92 -7.79
CA LEU A 10 13.28 8.09 -8.41
C LEU A 10 13.30 7.33 -9.74
N CYS A 11 12.19 6.68 -10.08
CA CYS A 11 12.00 6.03 -11.38
C CYS A 11 12.61 6.94 -12.46
N ARG A 12 13.46 6.42 -13.34
CA ARG A 12 14.31 7.19 -14.29
C ARG A 12 13.60 8.28 -15.07
N TYR A 13 12.28 8.25 -15.10
CA TYR A 13 11.40 9.18 -15.79
C TYR A 13 11.53 10.65 -15.36
N THR A 14 11.85 10.93 -14.09
CA THR A 14 11.92 12.32 -13.62
C THR A 14 13.24 13.03 -13.95
N LYS A 15 14.31 12.28 -14.22
CA LYS A 15 15.62 12.91 -14.55
C LYS A 15 15.75 13.30 -16.03
N ASP A 16 15.04 12.62 -16.92
CA ASP A 16 15.18 12.84 -18.38
C ASP A 16 14.19 13.87 -18.92
N MET A 17 13.09 14.18 -18.23
CA MET A 17 12.16 15.24 -18.63
C MET A 17 12.75 16.67 -18.62
N LEU A 18 13.89 16.87 -17.99
CA LEU A 18 14.57 18.18 -17.92
C LEU A 18 15.72 18.35 -18.91
N LYS A 19 16.03 17.36 -19.73
CA LYS A 19 17.08 17.42 -20.73
C LYS A 19 16.50 17.47 -22.13
N SER A 20 16.62 18.64 -22.73
CA SER A 20 16.56 18.99 -24.15
C SER A 20 15.25 18.76 -24.93
N LYS A 21 14.83 19.80 -25.61
CA LYS A 21 13.73 19.88 -26.59
C LYS A 21 14.05 19.19 -27.94
N GLU A 22 14.96 18.25 -27.98
CA GLU A 22 15.37 17.58 -29.21
C GLU A 22 15.28 16.07 -29.06
N GLU A 23 14.51 15.44 -29.96
CA GLU A 23 14.19 14.02 -30.11
C GLU A 23 13.09 13.48 -29.20
N PHE A 24 11.85 13.74 -29.57
CA PHE A 24 10.69 12.95 -29.19
C PHE A 24 10.75 11.61 -29.96
N THR A 25 11.63 10.71 -29.55
CA THR A 25 11.62 9.32 -30.00
C THR A 25 10.60 8.57 -29.15
N MET A 26 9.61 7.97 -29.80
CA MET A 26 8.56 7.05 -29.34
C MET A 26 8.41 6.96 -27.81
N SER A 27 7.30 7.51 -27.30
CA SER A 27 6.95 7.55 -25.88
C SER A 27 7.20 6.19 -25.20
N GLU A 28 8.14 6.12 -24.27
CA GLU A 28 8.06 5.08 -23.26
C GLU A 28 6.67 5.16 -22.64
N GLN A 29 5.91 4.10 -22.76
CA GLN A 29 4.52 4.06 -22.30
C GLN A 29 4.53 4.33 -20.79
N MET A 30 3.81 5.37 -20.36
CA MET A 30 3.70 5.71 -18.94
C MET A 30 3.15 4.51 -18.17
N ARG A 31 3.80 4.15 -17.08
CA ARG A 31 3.35 3.06 -16.21
C ARG A 31 2.11 3.49 -15.44
N THR A 32 1.25 2.52 -15.17
CA THR A 32 -0.07 2.76 -14.58
C THR A 32 -0.25 1.94 -13.30
N ALA A 33 -0.98 2.49 -12.33
CA ALA A 33 -1.38 1.72 -11.16
C ALA A 33 -2.81 2.08 -10.74
N LEU A 34 -3.52 1.07 -10.22
CA LEU A 34 -4.88 1.21 -9.71
C LEU A 34 -4.87 1.13 -8.19
N SER A 35 -5.40 2.14 -7.51
CA SER A 35 -5.74 2.08 -6.10
C SER A 35 -7.22 1.70 -5.92
N ILE A 36 -7.49 0.64 -5.17
CA ILE A 36 -8.83 0.20 -4.76
C ILE A 36 -8.91 0.40 -3.26
N ALA A 37 -9.53 1.50 -2.82
CA ALA A 37 -9.60 1.85 -1.39
C ALA A 37 -10.70 2.87 -1.09
N GLY A 38 -10.94 3.12 0.20
CA GLY A 38 -11.76 4.23 0.64
C GLY A 38 -11.08 5.58 0.41
N SER A 39 -11.89 6.65 0.37
CA SER A 39 -11.38 8.01 0.32
C SER A 39 -11.08 8.54 1.72
N ASP A 40 -10.17 9.50 1.82
CA ASP A 40 -9.96 10.35 3.00
C ASP A 40 -10.13 11.80 2.58
N SER A 41 -11.20 12.45 3.02
CA SER A 41 -11.50 13.84 2.63
C SER A 41 -10.43 14.83 3.09
N SER A 42 -9.64 14.52 4.12
CA SER A 42 -8.49 15.33 4.53
C SER A 42 -7.25 15.13 3.65
N GLY A 43 -7.23 14.07 2.83
CA GLY A 43 -6.18 13.82 1.86
C GLY A 43 -4.92 13.16 2.43
N GLY A 44 -4.92 12.72 3.70
CA GLY A 44 -3.76 12.13 4.38
C GLY A 44 -3.63 10.61 4.20
N ALA A 45 -4.73 9.92 3.89
CA ALA A 45 -4.76 8.47 3.71
C ALA A 45 -5.64 8.08 2.51
N GLY A 46 -5.98 6.80 2.40
CA GLY A 46 -6.85 6.26 1.37
C GLY A 46 -6.37 6.55 -0.04
N ILE A 47 -7.32 6.60 -0.99
CA ILE A 47 -6.99 6.86 -2.40
C ILE A 47 -6.22 8.17 -2.62
N GLN A 48 -6.42 9.17 -1.77
CA GLN A 48 -5.73 10.46 -1.91
C GLN A 48 -4.22 10.34 -1.60
N ALA A 49 -3.85 9.62 -0.55
CA ALA A 49 -2.44 9.32 -0.27
C ALA A 49 -1.85 8.42 -1.35
N ASP A 50 -2.61 7.42 -1.82
CA ASP A 50 -2.21 6.50 -2.87
C ASP A 50 -1.90 7.26 -4.16
N MET A 51 -2.81 8.10 -4.64
CA MET A 51 -2.63 8.91 -5.85
C MET A 51 -1.43 9.86 -5.76
N LYS A 52 -1.27 10.55 -4.63
CA LYS A 52 -0.12 11.43 -4.39
C LYS A 52 1.20 10.66 -4.47
N THR A 53 1.24 9.50 -3.82
CA THR A 53 2.43 8.62 -3.80
C THR A 53 2.74 8.07 -5.18
N MET A 54 1.76 7.52 -5.89
CA MET A 54 1.91 6.99 -7.24
C MET A 54 2.38 8.09 -8.20
N SER A 55 1.78 9.29 -8.13
CA SER A 55 2.18 10.44 -8.94
C SER A 55 3.60 10.89 -8.64
N ALA A 56 4.03 10.88 -7.37
CA ALA A 56 5.40 11.20 -6.98
C ALA A 56 6.43 10.17 -7.50
N HIS A 57 5.99 8.93 -7.78
CA HIS A 57 6.79 7.88 -8.42
C HIS A 57 6.73 7.92 -9.96
N GLY A 58 6.05 8.92 -10.55
CA GLY A 58 5.91 9.05 -12.00
C GLY A 58 4.91 8.06 -12.61
N ILE A 59 3.98 7.51 -11.82
CA ILE A 59 2.97 6.55 -12.23
C ILE A 59 1.65 7.28 -12.53
N TYR A 60 0.98 6.92 -13.61
CA TYR A 60 -0.40 7.33 -13.85
C TYR A 60 -1.32 6.58 -12.88
N ALA A 61 -1.86 7.31 -11.91
CA ALA A 61 -2.67 6.76 -10.85
C ALA A 61 -4.15 6.74 -11.23
N MET A 62 -4.78 5.57 -11.12
CA MET A 62 -6.22 5.36 -11.28
C MET A 62 -6.82 4.94 -9.95
N THR A 63 -8.13 5.11 -9.78
CA THR A 63 -8.81 4.76 -8.52
C THR A 63 -10.13 4.07 -8.75
N ALA A 64 -10.45 3.08 -7.90
CA ALA A 64 -11.78 2.54 -7.69
C ALA A 64 -12.14 2.72 -6.20
N ILE A 65 -13.18 3.47 -5.93
CA ILE A 65 -13.53 3.91 -4.56
C ILE A 65 -14.42 2.87 -3.91
N THR A 66 -14.03 2.37 -2.74
CA THR A 66 -14.82 1.42 -1.95
C THR A 66 -15.78 2.10 -0.99
N ALA A 67 -15.40 3.26 -0.46
CA ALA A 67 -16.22 4.08 0.42
C ALA A 67 -15.79 5.55 0.36
N LEU A 68 -16.74 6.46 0.51
CA LEU A 68 -16.48 7.86 0.82
C LEU A 68 -16.47 8.04 2.34
N THR A 69 -15.51 8.80 2.87
CA THR A 69 -15.48 9.14 4.29
C THR A 69 -15.62 10.64 4.51
N ALA A 70 -16.35 11.01 5.57
CA ALA A 70 -16.25 12.32 6.19
C ALA A 70 -15.16 12.21 7.26
N GLN A 71 -13.93 12.53 6.89
CA GLN A 71 -12.74 12.28 7.68
C GLN A 71 -11.86 13.51 7.72
N ASN A 72 -11.19 13.69 8.85
CA ASN A 72 -10.11 14.66 9.04
C ASN A 72 -8.98 14.02 9.85
N THR A 73 -7.99 14.81 10.23
CA THR A 73 -6.82 14.33 10.98
C THR A 73 -7.11 13.86 12.40
N THR A 74 -8.31 14.14 12.91
CA THR A 74 -8.74 13.75 14.28
C THR A 74 -9.66 12.53 14.28
N GLY A 75 -10.25 12.12 13.15
CA GLY A 75 -11.10 10.94 13.09
C GLY A 75 -12.05 10.90 11.90
N VAL A 76 -12.85 9.84 11.86
CA VAL A 76 -13.88 9.57 10.85
C VAL A 76 -15.25 9.79 11.48
N THR A 77 -16.03 10.71 10.92
CA THR A 77 -17.38 11.07 11.42
C THR A 77 -18.51 10.48 10.57
N GLY A 78 -18.21 9.99 9.37
CA GLY A 78 -19.21 9.35 8.51
C GLY A 78 -18.54 8.49 7.43
N ILE A 79 -19.20 7.40 7.05
CA ILE A 79 -18.79 6.48 6.00
C ILE A 79 -19.98 6.20 5.09
N LEU A 80 -19.78 6.37 3.80
CA LEU A 80 -20.74 5.98 2.76
C LEU A 80 -20.06 4.92 1.87
N GLU A 81 -20.40 3.67 2.10
CA GLU A 81 -19.90 2.54 1.28
C GLU A 81 -20.57 2.58 -0.10
N VAL A 82 -19.81 2.29 -1.14
CA VAL A 82 -20.38 2.09 -2.49
C VAL A 82 -21.02 0.71 -2.59
N THR A 83 -21.97 0.55 -3.50
CA THR A 83 -22.57 -0.77 -3.72
C THR A 83 -21.57 -1.70 -4.44
N PRO A 84 -21.62 -3.03 -4.19
CA PRO A 84 -20.78 -3.99 -4.92
C PRO A 84 -20.94 -3.90 -6.45
N SER A 85 -22.16 -3.62 -6.95
CA SER A 85 -22.39 -3.41 -8.38
C SER A 85 -21.65 -2.19 -8.90
N PHE A 86 -21.69 -1.06 -8.18
CA PHE A 86 -21.01 0.15 -8.62
C PHE A 86 -19.48 0.02 -8.56
N LEU A 87 -18.94 -0.71 -7.56
CA LEU A 87 -17.52 -1.04 -7.55
C LEU A 87 -17.14 -1.92 -8.75
N SER A 88 -17.98 -2.89 -9.10
CA SER A 88 -17.79 -3.69 -10.31
C SER A 88 -17.69 -2.81 -11.57
N ASP A 89 -18.61 -1.84 -11.71
CA ASP A 89 -18.63 -0.92 -12.85
C ASP A 89 -17.39 -0.04 -12.91
N GLN A 90 -16.90 0.46 -11.76
CA GLN A 90 -15.63 1.21 -11.67
C GLN A 90 -14.44 0.37 -12.14
N LEU A 91 -14.37 -0.89 -11.69
CA LEU A 91 -13.28 -1.80 -12.06
C LEU A 91 -13.35 -2.15 -13.55
N ASP A 92 -14.53 -2.44 -14.07
CA ASP A 92 -14.70 -2.71 -15.49
C ASP A 92 -14.30 -1.51 -16.35
N ALA A 93 -14.68 -0.28 -15.96
CA ALA A 93 -14.30 0.93 -16.66
C ALA A 93 -12.78 1.13 -16.74
N VAL A 94 -12.06 0.82 -15.66
CA VAL A 94 -10.59 0.93 -15.63
C VAL A 94 -9.95 -0.20 -16.46
N PHE A 95 -10.26 -1.46 -16.14
CA PHE A 95 -9.58 -2.60 -16.76
C PHE A 95 -9.83 -2.75 -18.27
N THR A 96 -10.95 -2.22 -18.77
CA THR A 96 -11.29 -2.31 -20.21
C THR A 96 -10.71 -1.16 -21.05
N ASP A 97 -10.18 -0.11 -20.42
CA ASP A 97 -9.59 1.06 -21.10
C ASP A 97 -8.09 1.17 -20.80
N ILE A 98 -7.73 1.53 -19.56
CA ILE A 98 -6.33 1.67 -19.15
C ILE A 98 -5.99 0.53 -18.20
N PHE A 99 -5.43 -0.55 -18.75
CA PHE A 99 -5.07 -1.72 -17.94
C PHE A 99 -3.93 -1.38 -16.96
N PRO A 100 -4.10 -1.59 -15.63
CA PRO A 100 -3.07 -1.24 -14.65
C PRO A 100 -1.89 -2.22 -14.68
N ASP A 101 -0.66 -1.70 -14.65
CA ASP A 101 0.56 -2.48 -14.48
C ASP A 101 0.67 -3.06 -13.05
N ALA A 102 0.12 -2.36 -12.04
CA ALA A 102 0.02 -2.85 -10.66
C ALA A 102 -1.30 -2.41 -10.01
N VAL A 103 -1.71 -3.15 -8.98
CA VAL A 103 -2.92 -2.86 -8.20
C VAL A 103 -2.58 -2.77 -6.72
N LYS A 104 -2.96 -1.68 -6.07
CA LYS A 104 -2.92 -1.56 -4.61
C LYS A 104 -4.33 -1.64 -4.05
N ILE A 105 -4.52 -2.47 -3.05
CA ILE A 105 -5.78 -2.58 -2.33
C ILE A 105 -5.55 -2.10 -0.90
N GLY A 106 -6.36 -1.13 -0.47
CA GLY A 106 -6.34 -0.59 0.88
C GLY A 106 -7.58 -0.99 1.67
N MET A 107 -8.22 0.00 2.33
CA MET A 107 -9.42 -0.25 3.15
C MET A 107 -10.59 -0.76 2.30
N VAL A 108 -11.09 -1.95 2.65
CA VAL A 108 -12.33 -2.54 2.14
C VAL A 108 -13.11 -3.09 3.34
N SER A 109 -14.33 -2.57 3.56
CA SER A 109 -15.09 -2.79 4.79
C SER A 109 -15.96 -4.04 4.79
N SER A 110 -16.49 -4.47 3.63
CA SER A 110 -17.48 -5.53 3.54
C SER A 110 -17.06 -6.72 2.66
N ALA A 111 -17.57 -7.90 3.02
CA ALA A 111 -17.37 -9.13 2.26
C ALA A 111 -17.84 -9.01 0.80
N GLY A 112 -18.94 -8.28 0.56
CA GLY A 112 -19.48 -8.07 -0.78
C GLY A 112 -18.53 -7.33 -1.70
N LEU A 113 -17.86 -6.28 -1.20
CA LEU A 113 -16.86 -5.53 -1.96
C LEU A 113 -15.60 -6.37 -2.19
N ILE A 114 -15.14 -7.12 -1.18
CA ILE A 114 -13.95 -8.00 -1.30
C ILE A 114 -14.17 -9.06 -2.38
N ARG A 115 -15.35 -9.70 -2.41
CA ARG A 115 -15.69 -10.69 -3.46
C ARG A 115 -15.67 -10.09 -4.86
N VAL A 116 -16.23 -8.89 -5.03
CA VAL A 116 -16.19 -8.19 -6.33
C VAL A 116 -14.76 -7.89 -6.75
N ILE A 117 -13.93 -7.38 -5.84
CA ILE A 117 -12.51 -7.11 -6.13
C ILE A 117 -11.82 -8.40 -6.56
N ALA A 118 -11.90 -9.46 -5.75
CA ALA A 118 -11.26 -10.74 -6.04
C ALA A 118 -11.72 -11.33 -7.38
N GLN A 119 -13.03 -11.24 -7.67
CA GLN A 119 -13.59 -11.70 -8.95
C GLN A 119 -13.03 -10.91 -10.14
N LYS A 120 -12.98 -9.58 -10.04
CA LYS A 120 -12.50 -8.72 -11.14
C LYS A 120 -11.00 -8.87 -11.35
N LEU A 121 -10.20 -8.97 -10.30
CA LEU A 121 -8.76 -9.23 -10.41
C LEU A 121 -8.48 -10.55 -11.14
N LYS A 122 -9.23 -11.62 -10.82
CA LYS A 122 -9.14 -12.91 -11.53
C LYS A 122 -9.62 -12.80 -12.98
N GLN A 123 -10.77 -12.15 -13.21
CA GLN A 123 -11.38 -11.99 -14.53
C GLN A 123 -10.43 -11.31 -15.51
N TYR A 124 -9.75 -10.25 -15.06
CA TYR A 124 -8.85 -9.48 -15.91
C TYR A 124 -7.39 -9.94 -15.86
N GLY A 125 -7.04 -10.90 -14.99
CA GLY A 125 -5.66 -11.38 -14.83
C GLY A 125 -4.72 -10.28 -14.32
N ALA A 126 -5.19 -9.49 -13.35
CA ALA A 126 -4.40 -8.42 -12.74
C ALA A 126 -3.10 -8.95 -12.14
N ARG A 127 -2.04 -8.15 -12.22
CA ARG A 127 -0.69 -8.50 -11.73
C ARG A 127 -0.21 -7.48 -10.71
N HIS A 128 0.88 -7.82 -10.02
CA HIS A 128 1.52 -6.93 -9.04
C HIS A 128 0.51 -6.38 -8.03
N ILE A 129 -0.23 -7.30 -7.39
CA ILE A 129 -1.28 -6.98 -6.44
C ILE A 129 -0.67 -6.82 -5.05
N VAL A 130 -0.74 -5.59 -4.51
CA VAL A 130 -0.30 -5.23 -3.16
C VAL A 130 -1.52 -5.05 -2.28
N VAL A 131 -1.67 -5.84 -1.23
CA VAL A 131 -2.79 -5.74 -0.29
C VAL A 131 -2.30 -5.17 1.04
N ASP A 132 -2.78 -3.98 1.40
CA ASP A 132 -2.63 -3.42 2.75
C ASP A 132 -3.90 -3.78 3.55
N PRO A 133 -3.83 -4.76 4.46
CA PRO A 133 -5.01 -5.34 5.09
C PRO A 133 -5.51 -4.46 6.24
N VAL A 134 -5.98 -3.25 5.93
CA VAL A 134 -6.41 -2.25 6.91
C VAL A 134 -7.63 -2.75 7.67
N MET A 135 -7.45 -3.19 8.91
CA MET A 135 -8.51 -3.73 9.78
C MET A 135 -9.00 -2.72 10.80
N VAL A 136 -8.11 -1.81 11.23
CA VAL A 136 -8.37 -0.82 12.26
C VAL A 136 -7.85 0.54 11.80
N ALA A 137 -8.64 1.59 11.96
CA ALA A 137 -8.18 2.96 11.71
C ALA A 137 -7.10 3.37 12.72
N THR A 138 -6.27 4.36 12.38
CA THR A 138 -5.30 4.97 13.30
C THR A 138 -5.98 5.51 14.59
N SER A 139 -7.25 5.89 14.49
CA SER A 139 -8.09 6.29 15.64
C SER A 139 -8.55 5.13 16.54
N GLY A 140 -8.24 3.88 16.22
CA GLY A 140 -8.70 2.68 16.92
C GLY A 140 -10.09 2.17 16.49
N ALA A 141 -10.75 2.83 15.55
CA ALA A 141 -12.05 2.37 15.06
C ALA A 141 -11.90 1.12 14.20
N ARG A 142 -12.69 0.08 14.50
CA ARG A 142 -12.72 -1.14 13.69
C ARG A 142 -13.35 -0.83 12.33
N LEU A 143 -12.62 -1.12 11.25
CA LEU A 143 -13.02 -0.82 9.88
C LEU A 143 -13.55 -2.04 9.12
N MET A 144 -13.31 -3.24 9.63
CA MET A 144 -13.66 -4.50 8.98
C MET A 144 -14.57 -5.36 9.86
N GLN A 145 -15.61 -5.93 9.28
CA GLN A 145 -16.51 -6.88 9.92
C GLN A 145 -15.91 -8.29 9.90
N ASP A 146 -16.36 -9.20 10.77
CA ASP A 146 -15.81 -10.56 10.85
C ASP A 146 -15.96 -11.34 9.53
N GLU A 147 -17.14 -11.28 8.90
CA GLU A 147 -17.37 -11.90 7.59
C GLU A 147 -16.44 -11.35 6.50
N ALA A 148 -16.11 -10.05 6.56
CA ALA A 148 -15.18 -9.43 5.63
C ALA A 148 -13.75 -9.94 5.83
N LEU A 149 -13.34 -10.19 7.08
CA LEU A 149 -12.02 -10.76 7.38
C LEU A 149 -11.88 -12.18 6.81
N ASP A 150 -12.88 -13.03 6.97
CA ASP A 150 -12.86 -14.37 6.41
C ASP A 150 -12.81 -14.34 4.88
N THR A 151 -13.59 -13.45 4.26
CA THR A 151 -13.58 -13.27 2.81
C THR A 151 -12.23 -12.72 2.31
N LEU A 152 -11.62 -11.79 3.06
CA LEU A 152 -10.28 -11.28 2.78
C LEU A 152 -9.27 -12.43 2.74
N LYS A 153 -9.26 -13.26 3.80
CA LYS A 153 -8.35 -14.41 3.95
C LYS A 153 -8.50 -15.45 2.86
N THR A 154 -9.74 -15.76 2.48
CA THR A 154 -10.03 -16.87 1.57
C THR A 154 -10.07 -16.50 0.09
N GLU A 155 -10.43 -15.26 -0.25
CA GLU A 155 -10.68 -14.88 -1.63
C GLU A 155 -9.69 -13.84 -2.17
N LEU A 156 -9.18 -12.93 -1.34
CA LEU A 156 -8.35 -11.81 -1.80
C LEU A 156 -6.86 -12.02 -1.53
N LEU A 157 -6.46 -12.42 -0.32
CA LEU A 157 -5.04 -12.61 0.02
C LEU A 157 -4.34 -13.63 -0.88
N PRO A 158 -4.98 -14.74 -1.32
CA PRO A 158 -4.35 -15.67 -2.26
C PRO A 158 -4.05 -15.10 -3.66
N LEU A 159 -4.53 -13.90 -3.97
CA LEU A 159 -4.24 -13.20 -5.23
C LEU A 159 -3.11 -12.18 -5.09
N ALA A 160 -2.71 -11.88 -3.86
CA ALA A 160 -1.69 -10.87 -3.59
C ALA A 160 -0.29 -11.38 -3.98
N GLU A 161 0.51 -10.52 -4.59
CA GLU A 161 1.96 -10.72 -4.66
C GLU A 161 2.59 -10.47 -3.30
N VAL A 162 2.13 -9.42 -2.61
CA VAL A 162 2.57 -9.09 -1.27
C VAL A 162 1.44 -8.51 -0.43
N VAL A 163 1.36 -8.95 0.82
CA VAL A 163 0.51 -8.36 1.85
C VAL A 163 1.37 -7.57 2.83
N THR A 164 0.88 -6.41 3.30
CA THR A 164 1.67 -5.48 4.13
C THR A 164 1.07 -5.26 5.51
N PRO A 165 0.90 -6.29 6.36
CA PRO A 165 0.30 -6.13 7.68
C PRO A 165 1.25 -5.42 8.65
N ASN A 166 0.70 -4.63 9.57
CA ASN A 166 1.36 -4.26 10.80
C ASN A 166 1.30 -5.40 11.83
N ILE A 167 1.94 -5.24 13.00
CA ILE A 167 1.99 -6.30 14.03
C ILE A 167 0.59 -6.74 14.47
N PRO A 168 -0.36 -5.86 14.87
CA PRO A 168 -1.72 -6.28 15.22
C PRO A 168 -2.47 -7.00 14.09
N GLU A 169 -2.30 -6.54 12.85
CA GLU A 169 -2.90 -7.18 11.67
C GLU A 169 -2.28 -8.57 11.41
N ALA A 170 -0.96 -8.69 11.59
CA ALA A 170 -0.27 -9.96 11.44
C ALA A 170 -0.68 -10.97 12.53
N GLU A 171 -0.93 -10.54 13.77
CA GLU A 171 -1.48 -11.37 14.83
C GLU A 171 -2.87 -11.92 14.46
N ILE A 172 -3.74 -11.07 13.89
CA ILE A 172 -5.08 -11.50 13.41
C ILE A 172 -4.97 -12.48 12.24
N LEU A 173 -4.06 -12.23 11.30
CA LEU A 173 -3.90 -13.09 10.12
C LEU A 173 -3.25 -14.43 10.45
N SER A 174 -2.26 -14.45 11.34
CA SER A 174 -1.52 -15.66 11.73
C SER A 174 -2.20 -16.45 12.86
N GLY A 175 -3.03 -15.79 13.68
CA GLY A 175 -3.54 -16.34 14.93
C GLY A 175 -2.47 -16.46 16.02
N MET A 176 -1.33 -15.80 15.89
CA MET A 176 -0.18 -15.87 16.79
C MET A 176 0.04 -14.54 17.49
N GLU A 177 0.46 -14.56 18.73
CA GLU A 177 0.95 -13.37 19.44
C GLU A 177 2.40 -13.07 19.04
N ILE A 178 2.71 -11.79 18.79
CA ILE A 178 4.02 -11.34 18.31
C ILE A 178 4.67 -10.45 19.38
N ARG A 179 5.69 -11.00 20.06
CA ARG A 179 6.43 -10.31 21.14
C ARG A 179 7.92 -10.12 20.84
N SER A 180 8.42 -10.71 19.77
CA SER A 180 9.84 -10.69 19.39
C SER A 180 10.05 -10.71 17.88
N ALA A 181 11.27 -10.41 17.44
CA ALA A 181 11.66 -10.57 16.05
C ALA A 181 11.48 -12.01 15.54
N ALA A 182 11.76 -13.00 16.41
CA ALA A 182 11.54 -14.41 16.06
C ALA A 182 10.05 -14.76 15.89
N ASP A 183 9.16 -14.11 16.64
CA ASP A 183 7.72 -14.29 16.46
C ASP A 183 7.24 -13.60 15.19
N MET A 184 7.82 -12.43 14.81
CA MET A 184 7.55 -11.79 13.53
C MET A 184 7.90 -12.73 12.35
N GLU A 185 9.06 -13.38 12.38
CA GLU A 185 9.46 -14.34 11.33
C GLU A 185 8.51 -15.52 11.24
N LYS A 186 8.13 -16.11 12.40
CA LYS A 186 7.17 -17.22 12.44
C LYS A 186 5.79 -16.82 11.92
N ALA A 187 5.27 -15.67 12.38
CA ALA A 187 3.97 -15.16 11.96
C ALA A 187 3.95 -14.85 10.45
N ALA A 188 4.99 -14.19 9.95
CA ALA A 188 5.13 -13.91 8.52
C ALA A 188 5.21 -15.19 7.68
N GLY A 189 5.95 -16.19 8.14
CA GLY A 189 6.02 -17.52 7.52
C GLY A 189 4.66 -18.20 7.47
N HIS A 190 3.93 -18.18 8.59
CA HIS A 190 2.59 -18.77 8.69
C HIS A 190 1.59 -18.09 7.76
N ILE A 191 1.61 -16.75 7.68
CA ILE A 191 0.76 -15.98 6.75
C ILE A 191 1.14 -16.30 5.30
N SER A 192 2.42 -16.32 4.97
CA SER A 192 2.91 -16.61 3.62
C SER A 192 2.50 -18.01 3.16
N GLU A 193 2.62 -19.01 4.01
CA GLU A 193 2.20 -20.38 3.71
C GLU A 193 0.68 -20.49 3.56
N ALA A 194 -0.08 -19.88 4.49
CA ALA A 194 -1.54 -19.96 4.49
C ALA A 194 -2.18 -19.30 3.26
N TYR A 195 -1.61 -18.22 2.75
CA TYR A 195 -2.19 -17.44 1.66
C TYR A 195 -1.37 -17.46 0.36
N SER A 196 -0.25 -18.16 0.32
CA SER A 196 0.63 -18.29 -0.86
C SER A 196 1.10 -16.95 -1.41
N CYS A 197 1.43 -15.99 -0.57
CA CYS A 197 1.89 -14.65 -0.93
C CYS A 197 3.13 -14.24 -0.14
N ALA A 198 3.89 -13.25 -0.63
CA ALA A 198 4.91 -12.60 0.18
C ALA A 198 4.26 -11.75 1.29
N VAL A 199 4.98 -11.59 2.40
CA VAL A 199 4.51 -10.83 3.57
C VAL A 199 5.53 -9.77 3.93
N LEU A 200 5.16 -8.49 3.84
CA LEU A 200 5.92 -7.40 4.43
C LEU A 200 5.31 -7.07 5.79
N LEU A 201 5.80 -7.71 6.86
CA LEU A 201 5.36 -7.43 8.23
C LEU A 201 6.03 -6.15 8.72
N LYS A 202 5.22 -5.09 8.87
CA LYS A 202 5.68 -3.76 9.29
C LYS A 202 6.03 -3.76 10.76
N GLY A 203 7.23 -3.32 11.11
CA GLY A 203 7.70 -3.14 12.47
C GLY A 203 7.17 -1.86 13.13
N GLY A 204 7.80 -1.47 14.22
CA GLY A 204 7.32 -0.41 15.11
C GLY A 204 6.49 -0.98 16.25
N HIS A 205 5.43 -0.30 16.70
CA HIS A 205 4.53 -0.75 17.77
C HIS A 205 5.29 -1.18 19.05
N ASP A 206 6.36 -0.43 19.40
CA ASP A 206 7.21 -0.62 20.61
C ASP A 206 8.02 -1.94 20.69
N LEU A 207 7.97 -2.79 19.67
CA LEU A 207 8.70 -4.07 19.66
C LEU A 207 10.14 -3.94 19.15
N ASN A 208 10.38 -3.04 18.21
CA ASN A 208 11.70 -2.70 17.67
C ASN A 208 11.66 -1.29 17.09
N ASP A 209 12.79 -0.77 16.63
CA ASP A 209 12.84 0.40 15.77
C ASP A 209 11.95 0.17 14.53
N ALA A 210 11.89 1.06 13.59
CA ALA A 210 11.07 0.92 12.38
C ALA A 210 11.64 -0.17 11.43
N ASN A 211 11.87 -1.40 11.94
CA ASN A 211 12.41 -2.51 11.17
C ASN A 211 11.27 -3.35 10.61
N ASP A 212 11.23 -3.52 9.29
CA ASP A 212 10.23 -4.32 8.60
C ASP A 212 10.83 -5.64 8.12
N LEU A 213 10.02 -6.67 8.11
CA LEU A 213 10.39 -8.02 7.68
C LEU A 213 9.67 -8.40 6.41
N LEU A 214 10.40 -8.61 5.31
CA LEU A 214 9.88 -9.28 4.12
C LEU A 214 10.12 -10.78 4.24
N TYR A 215 9.04 -11.57 4.20
CA TYR A 215 9.09 -13.02 4.13
C TYR A 215 8.57 -13.48 2.78
N ARG A 216 9.40 -14.24 2.05
CA ARG A 216 9.07 -14.75 0.72
C ARG A 216 9.82 -16.04 0.44
N ASP A 217 9.17 -17.02 -0.16
CA ASP A 217 9.78 -18.28 -0.62
C ASP A 217 10.55 -19.02 0.50
N GLY A 218 10.05 -18.97 1.74
CA GLY A 218 10.69 -19.59 2.90
C GLY A 218 11.86 -18.82 3.50
N ALA A 219 12.17 -17.62 3.00
CA ALA A 219 13.27 -16.78 3.45
C ALA A 219 12.79 -15.45 4.07
N ALA A 220 13.44 -15.06 5.15
CA ALA A 220 13.22 -13.80 5.87
C ALA A 220 14.31 -12.78 5.51
N GLN A 221 13.90 -11.57 5.12
CA GLN A 221 14.80 -10.45 4.86
C GLN A 221 14.38 -9.24 5.66
N TRP A 222 15.29 -8.72 6.48
CA TRP A 222 15.05 -7.55 7.30
C TRP A 222 15.44 -6.26 6.60
N PHE A 223 14.56 -5.26 6.69
CA PHE A 223 14.79 -3.88 6.27
C PHE A 223 14.88 -3.01 7.51
N TYR A 224 16.09 -2.66 7.90
CA TYR A 224 16.34 -1.86 9.09
C TYR A 224 16.00 -0.39 8.84
N GLY A 225 15.41 0.26 9.83
CA GLY A 225 15.07 1.68 9.81
C GLY A 225 15.12 2.27 11.20
N ARG A 226 15.50 3.55 11.29
CA ARG A 226 15.41 4.28 12.56
C ARG A 226 14.02 4.88 12.71
N ARG A 227 13.46 4.82 13.91
CA ARG A 227 12.22 5.51 14.23
C ARG A 227 12.42 7.02 14.08
N ILE A 228 11.68 7.63 13.18
CA ILE A 228 11.63 9.07 13.05
C ILE A 228 10.60 9.57 14.04
N GLN A 229 11.01 10.52 14.92
CA GLN A 229 10.09 11.13 15.86
C GLN A 229 9.21 12.15 15.13
N ASN A 230 8.12 11.65 14.57
CA ASN A 230 7.08 12.45 13.94
C ASN A 230 5.73 11.96 14.50
N PRO A 231 4.94 12.84 15.16
CA PRO A 231 3.61 12.49 15.65
C PRO A 231 2.63 12.25 14.49
N ASN A 232 2.95 12.76 13.31
CA ASN A 232 2.10 12.72 12.13
C ASN A 232 2.34 11.43 11.35
N THR A 233 1.68 10.34 11.75
CA THR A 233 1.85 9.00 11.14
C THR A 233 0.63 8.55 10.33
N HIS A 234 -0.40 9.42 10.21
CA HIS A 234 -1.60 9.12 9.43
C HIS A 234 -1.27 8.95 7.95
N GLY A 235 -1.65 7.81 7.37
CA GLY A 235 -1.42 7.50 5.96
C GLY A 235 -0.07 6.84 5.64
N THR A 236 0.82 6.61 6.62
CA THR A 236 2.12 5.95 6.38
C THR A 236 1.97 4.57 5.74
N GLY A 237 0.99 3.75 6.18
CA GLY A 237 0.70 2.45 5.60
C GLY A 237 0.26 2.55 4.14
N CYS A 238 -0.69 3.45 3.85
CA CYS A 238 -1.15 3.71 2.48
C CYS A 238 0.00 4.17 1.59
N THR A 239 0.83 5.09 2.08
CA THR A 239 2.00 5.60 1.34
C THR A 239 3.01 4.48 1.06
N LEU A 240 3.36 3.65 2.05
CA LEU A 240 4.29 2.54 1.86
C LEU A 240 3.77 1.52 0.83
N SER A 241 2.54 1.06 0.98
CA SER A 241 1.95 0.07 0.07
C SER A 241 1.79 0.59 -1.35
N SER A 242 1.45 1.88 -1.53
CA SER A 242 1.36 2.52 -2.84
C SER A 242 2.71 2.76 -3.50
N ALA A 243 3.76 3.07 -2.71
CA ALA A 243 5.12 3.16 -3.21
C ALA A 243 5.63 1.79 -3.69
N ILE A 244 5.31 0.70 -2.96
CA ILE A 244 5.63 -0.67 -3.39
C ILE A 244 4.92 -0.98 -4.72
N ALA A 245 3.61 -0.72 -4.81
CA ALA A 245 2.85 -0.96 -6.05
C ALA A 245 3.42 -0.15 -7.22
N SER A 246 3.82 1.10 -7.00
CA SER A 246 4.45 1.95 -8.01
C SER A 246 5.77 1.38 -8.50
N ASN A 247 6.61 0.90 -7.60
CA ASN A 247 7.90 0.31 -7.92
C ASN A 247 7.74 -1.01 -8.70
N LEU A 248 6.76 -1.85 -8.31
CA LEU A 248 6.40 -3.07 -9.03
C LEU A 248 5.86 -2.77 -10.43
N ALA A 249 5.03 -1.73 -10.59
CA ALA A 249 4.56 -1.26 -11.91
C ALA A 249 5.73 -0.87 -12.83
N CYS A 250 6.82 -0.35 -12.26
CA CYS A 250 8.08 -0.06 -12.98
C CYS A 250 8.92 -1.32 -13.27
N GLY A 251 8.49 -2.51 -12.86
CA GLY A 251 9.21 -3.77 -13.08
C GLY A 251 10.36 -4.02 -12.10
N MET A 252 10.40 -3.33 -10.96
CA MET A 252 11.40 -3.61 -9.92
C MET A 252 11.11 -4.97 -9.25
N PRO A 253 12.15 -5.76 -8.91
CA PRO A 253 11.99 -6.92 -8.04
C PRO A 253 11.39 -6.51 -6.68
N LEU A 254 10.65 -7.40 -6.04
CA LEU A 254 9.89 -7.08 -4.82
C LEU A 254 10.77 -6.55 -3.67
N ASP A 255 11.94 -7.12 -3.47
CA ASP A 255 12.89 -6.69 -2.42
C ASP A 255 13.45 -5.28 -2.67
N GLU A 256 13.73 -4.93 -3.92
CA GLU A 256 14.13 -3.58 -4.32
C GLU A 256 12.95 -2.61 -4.21
N ALA A 257 11.73 -3.05 -4.60
CA ALA A 257 10.51 -2.27 -4.50
C ALA A 257 10.20 -1.90 -3.04
N VAL A 258 10.35 -2.85 -2.12
CA VAL A 258 10.19 -2.64 -0.67
C VAL A 258 11.26 -1.68 -0.13
N ARG A 259 12.53 -1.88 -0.50
CA ARG A 259 13.64 -1.02 -0.06
C ARG A 259 13.41 0.44 -0.47
N SER A 260 13.11 0.67 -1.74
CA SER A 260 12.84 1.99 -2.28
C SER A 260 11.62 2.65 -1.64
N ALA A 261 10.55 1.88 -1.41
CA ALA A 261 9.35 2.38 -0.74
C ALA A 261 9.63 2.77 0.73
N LYS A 262 10.47 2.00 1.44
CA LYS A 262 10.87 2.32 2.80
C LYS A 262 11.73 3.59 2.87
N GLU A 263 12.62 3.78 1.92
CA GLU A 263 13.41 5.01 1.79
C GLU A 263 12.51 6.22 1.53
N TYR A 264 11.52 6.07 0.63
CA TYR A 264 10.56 7.11 0.30
C TYR A 264 9.74 7.55 1.53
N ILE A 265 9.12 6.60 2.24
CA ILE A 265 8.31 6.94 3.43
C ILE A 265 9.16 7.52 4.56
N SER A 266 10.39 7.05 4.74
CA SER A 266 11.32 7.61 5.73
C SER A 266 11.70 9.06 5.39
N GLY A 267 11.90 9.36 4.11
CA GLY A 267 12.13 10.72 3.63
C GLY A 267 10.92 11.65 3.86
N ALA A 268 9.71 11.15 3.58
CA ALA A 268 8.47 11.89 3.82
C ALA A 268 8.26 12.20 5.31
N LEU A 269 8.46 11.20 6.18
CA LEU A 269 8.37 11.38 7.62
C LEU A 269 9.41 12.38 8.17
N ALA A 270 10.61 12.39 7.60
CA ALA A 270 11.66 13.32 8.00
C ALA A 270 11.41 14.76 7.52
N ALA A 271 10.66 14.96 6.44
CA ALA A 271 10.36 16.26 5.87
C ALA A 271 9.37 17.08 6.72
N MET A 272 8.54 16.44 7.52
CA MET A 272 7.57 17.03 8.47
C MET A 272 6.77 18.20 7.88
N LEU A 273 5.55 17.91 7.41
CA LEU A 273 4.61 18.96 7.01
C LEU A 273 3.82 19.45 8.23
N ASP A 274 3.80 20.75 8.46
CA ASP A 274 2.99 21.39 9.51
C ASP A 274 1.67 21.90 8.90
N LEU A 275 0.76 21.00 8.60
CA LEU A 275 -0.55 21.34 8.03
C LEU A 275 -1.71 21.16 9.03
N SER A 276 -1.56 20.28 10.02
CA SER A 276 -2.56 20.00 11.04
C SER A 276 -2.01 19.05 12.11
N LEU A 277 -2.87 18.59 13.04
CA LEU A 277 -2.50 17.74 14.18
C LEU A 277 -1.89 16.38 13.77
N ILE A 278 -2.13 15.87 12.54
CA ILE A 278 -1.65 14.54 12.10
C ILE A 278 -1.46 14.52 10.58
N HIS A 279 -0.44 15.19 10.03
CA HIS A 279 -0.11 15.08 8.58
C HIS A 279 1.32 14.68 8.33
N ILE A 280 1.48 13.83 7.34
CA ILE A 280 2.78 13.53 6.73
C ILE A 280 3.05 14.55 5.63
#